data_64ce88ac286e5fadf0115e228acf2704
#
_entry.id   64ce88ac286e5fadf0115e228acf2704
#
_cell.length_a   1.000
_cell.length_b   1.000
_cell.length_c   1.000
_cell.angle_alpha   90.00
_cell.angle_beta   90.00
_cell.angle_gamma   90.00
#
_symmetry.space_group_name_H-M   'P 1'
#
loop_
_entity.id
_entity.type
_entity.pdbx_description
1 polymer ?
#
loop_
_entity_poly.entity_id
_entity_poly.type
_entity_poly.pdbx_seq_one_letter_code
_entity_poly.pdbx_strand_id
1 'polypeptide(L)'
;VVNGRLNGDRLNDEQLAAHALAYLATELEACRQLSAWAARVGGEFEGKVARAYVGELARNLRGGVDLGACENIALADLGLTDADLADTLLHPEVQAFSAAHSTGAIYLEIAQHARDKGFGNLGLDDEMLEEIRGQFAKFSDQKVIPIAQDVHRQDKLIPMDILEQMAELGVFGLTIPEE
;
A
#
# COMPACT_ATOMS: atom_id res chain seq x y z
N VAL A 1 15.64 -18.75 -12.21
CA VAL A 1 17.02 -18.23 -12.11
C VAL A 1 17.97 -19.24 -12.70
N VAL A 2 18.80 -18.87 -13.66
CA VAL A 2 19.84 -19.74 -14.26
C VAL A 2 21.18 -19.11 -13.92
N ASN A 3 22.06 -19.88 -13.26
CA ASN A 3 23.39 -19.42 -12.82
C ASN A 3 23.34 -18.09 -12.02
N GLY A 4 22.37 -17.92 -11.14
CA GLY A 4 22.22 -16.74 -10.30
C GLY A 4 21.66 -15.48 -11.02
N ARG A 5 21.28 -15.60 -12.29
CA ARG A 5 20.68 -14.50 -13.07
C ARG A 5 19.24 -14.83 -13.44
N LEU A 6 18.39 -13.78 -13.51
CA LEU A 6 17.03 -13.91 -14.05
C LEU A 6 17.13 -14.35 -15.53
N ASN A 7 16.35 -15.37 -15.88
CA ASN A 7 16.20 -15.80 -17.26
C ASN A 7 14.91 -15.20 -17.80
N GLY A 8 15.02 -14.31 -18.79
CA GLY A 8 13.88 -13.57 -19.35
C GLY A 8 12.86 -14.48 -20.03
N ASP A 9 13.30 -15.53 -20.71
CA ASP A 9 12.38 -16.44 -21.39
C ASP A 9 11.51 -17.20 -20.38
N ARG A 10 12.12 -17.73 -19.29
CA ARG A 10 11.38 -18.38 -18.22
C ARG A 10 10.48 -17.42 -17.45
N LEU A 11 10.89 -16.16 -17.33
CA LEU A 11 10.02 -15.14 -16.72
C LEU A 11 8.76 -14.90 -17.56
N ASN A 12 8.89 -14.94 -18.89
CA ASN A 12 7.75 -14.83 -19.80
C ASN A 12 6.81 -16.03 -19.72
N ASP A 13 7.35 -17.24 -19.51
CA ASP A 13 6.55 -18.46 -19.36
C ASP A 13 5.80 -18.51 -18.02
N GLU A 14 6.33 -17.85 -16.98
CA GLU A 14 5.83 -17.90 -15.59
C GLU A 14 5.34 -16.51 -15.09
N GLN A 15 4.70 -15.74 -15.97
CA GLN A 15 4.32 -14.34 -15.67
C GLN A 15 3.40 -14.22 -14.46
N LEU A 16 2.42 -15.12 -14.30
CA LEU A 16 1.49 -15.06 -13.15
C LEU A 16 2.21 -15.30 -11.82
N ALA A 17 3.09 -16.30 -11.76
CA ALA A 17 3.88 -16.57 -10.56
C ALA A 17 4.85 -15.41 -10.25
N ALA A 18 5.48 -14.85 -11.27
CA ALA A 18 6.36 -13.69 -11.13
C ALA A 18 5.61 -12.45 -10.63
N HIS A 19 4.41 -12.21 -11.15
CA HIS A 19 3.53 -11.13 -10.72
C HIS A 19 3.07 -11.31 -9.27
N ALA A 20 2.64 -12.53 -8.91
CA ALA A 20 2.25 -12.85 -7.54
C ALA A 20 3.40 -12.67 -6.53
N LEU A 21 4.64 -13.06 -6.90
CA LEU A 21 5.82 -12.83 -6.07
C LEU A 21 6.13 -11.33 -5.90
N ALA A 22 5.97 -10.54 -6.96
CA ALA A 22 6.15 -9.09 -6.89
C ALA A 22 5.09 -8.43 -5.99
N TYR A 23 3.84 -8.85 -6.10
CA TYR A 23 2.75 -8.44 -5.20
C TYR A 23 3.05 -8.79 -3.75
N LEU A 24 3.40 -10.04 -3.48
CA LEU A 24 3.73 -10.51 -2.14
C LEU A 24 4.89 -9.71 -1.54
N ALA A 25 5.96 -9.48 -2.32
CA ALA A 25 7.09 -8.67 -1.87
C ALA A 25 6.68 -7.22 -1.53
N THR A 26 5.81 -6.62 -2.36
CA THR A 26 5.28 -5.27 -2.12
C THR A 26 4.44 -5.22 -0.84
N GLU A 27 3.55 -6.17 -0.64
CA GLU A 27 2.70 -6.24 0.55
C GLU A 27 3.51 -6.46 1.84
N LEU A 28 4.52 -7.34 1.79
CA LEU A 28 5.41 -7.56 2.93
C LEU A 28 6.24 -6.32 3.26
N GLU A 29 6.74 -5.61 2.24
CA GLU A 29 7.47 -4.36 2.45
C GLU A 29 6.52 -3.27 3.00
N ALA A 30 5.28 -3.18 2.51
CA ALA A 30 4.28 -2.28 3.06
C ALA A 30 4.01 -2.57 4.55
N CYS A 31 3.85 -3.84 4.93
CA CYS A 31 3.73 -4.25 6.34
C CYS A 31 4.92 -3.80 7.18
N ARG A 32 6.14 -4.01 6.67
CA ARG A 32 7.38 -3.63 7.35
C ARG A 32 7.46 -2.12 7.57
N GLN A 33 7.20 -1.34 6.52
CA GLN A 33 7.24 0.13 6.56
C GLN A 33 6.15 0.70 7.46
N LEU A 34 4.92 0.18 7.35
CA LEU A 34 3.80 0.63 8.18
C LEU A 34 4.02 0.33 9.66
N SER A 35 4.59 -0.84 9.99
CA SER A 35 4.94 -1.20 11.35
C SER A 35 6.07 -0.31 11.90
N ALA A 36 7.09 -0.02 11.08
CA ALA A 36 8.19 0.88 11.45
C ALA A 36 7.69 2.32 11.66
N TRP A 37 6.80 2.81 10.79
CA TRP A 37 6.15 4.10 10.93
C TRP A 37 5.36 4.18 12.24
N ALA A 38 4.49 3.20 12.52
CA ALA A 38 3.69 3.18 13.74
C ALA A 38 4.55 3.14 15.00
N ALA A 39 5.66 2.40 14.97
CA ALA A 39 6.62 2.35 16.08
C ALA A 39 7.35 3.69 16.28
N ARG A 40 7.73 4.36 15.19
CA ARG A 40 8.39 5.68 15.23
C ARG A 40 7.46 6.77 15.76
N VAL A 41 6.24 6.82 15.27
CA VAL A 41 5.23 7.81 15.70
C VAL A 41 4.74 7.54 17.12
N GLY A 42 4.61 6.28 17.52
CA GLY A 42 4.24 5.86 18.87
C GLY A 42 2.78 6.11 19.25
N GLY A 43 1.91 6.45 18.28
CA GLY A 43 0.49 6.72 18.51
C GLY A 43 -0.35 5.43 18.61
N GLU A 44 -1.40 5.48 19.44
CA GLU A 44 -2.33 4.35 19.58
C GLU A 44 -3.07 4.07 18.27
N PHE A 45 -3.49 5.13 17.56
CA PHE A 45 -4.20 5.04 16.30
C PHE A 45 -3.31 4.44 15.20
N GLU A 46 -2.10 4.93 15.07
CA GLU A 46 -1.11 4.45 14.10
C GLU A 46 -0.77 2.97 14.34
N GLY A 47 -0.59 2.60 15.61
CA GLY A 47 -0.41 1.20 16.00
C GLY A 47 -1.62 0.32 15.67
N LYS A 48 -2.84 0.85 15.79
CA LYS A 48 -4.07 0.13 15.42
C LYS A 48 -4.14 -0.08 13.90
N VAL A 49 -3.86 0.95 13.11
CA VAL A 49 -3.82 0.88 11.64
C VAL A 49 -2.80 -0.16 11.17
N ALA A 50 -1.58 -0.11 11.70
CA ALA A 50 -0.53 -1.06 11.32
C ALA A 50 -0.90 -2.50 11.66
N ARG A 51 -1.42 -2.77 12.87
CA ARG A 51 -1.86 -4.11 13.25
C ARG A 51 -3.04 -4.61 12.42
N ALA A 52 -3.99 -3.73 12.08
CA ALA A 52 -5.13 -4.10 11.24
C ALA A 52 -4.66 -4.52 9.84
N TYR A 53 -3.76 -3.74 9.23
CA TYR A 53 -3.20 -4.04 7.91
C TYR A 53 -2.45 -5.38 7.89
N VAL A 54 -1.53 -5.59 8.84
CA VAL A 54 -0.76 -6.84 8.95
C VAL A 54 -1.68 -8.04 9.21
N GLY A 55 -2.68 -7.87 10.10
CA GLY A 55 -3.66 -8.92 10.41
C GLY A 55 -4.53 -9.29 9.23
N GLU A 56 -4.93 -8.31 8.43
CA GLU A 56 -5.71 -8.50 7.21
C GLU A 56 -4.89 -9.21 6.14
N LEU A 57 -3.67 -8.76 5.88
CA LEU A 57 -2.78 -9.42 4.92
C LEU A 57 -2.53 -10.88 5.30
N ALA A 58 -2.18 -11.16 6.57
CA ALA A 58 -1.98 -12.52 7.05
C ALA A 58 -3.24 -13.41 6.89
N ARG A 59 -4.43 -12.83 7.03
CA ARG A 59 -5.69 -13.52 6.78
C ARG A 59 -5.89 -13.82 5.29
N ASN A 60 -5.68 -12.83 4.43
CA ASN A 60 -5.95 -12.91 3.01
C ASN A 60 -4.98 -13.87 2.31
N LEU A 61 -3.70 -13.82 2.63
CA LEU A 61 -2.67 -14.69 2.06
C LEU A 61 -2.90 -16.19 2.32
N ARG A 62 -3.69 -16.57 3.33
CA ARG A 62 -4.10 -17.96 3.52
C ARG A 62 -4.90 -18.53 2.35
N GLY A 63 -5.59 -17.68 1.61
CA GLY A 63 -6.31 -18.04 0.38
C GLY A 63 -5.47 -17.98 -0.89
N GLY A 64 -4.20 -17.61 -0.79
CA GLY A 64 -3.33 -17.34 -1.94
C GLY A 64 -3.08 -15.85 -2.16
N VAL A 65 -2.39 -15.53 -3.26
CA VAL A 65 -2.14 -14.16 -3.69
C VAL A 65 -3.22 -13.75 -4.68
N ASP A 66 -4.08 -12.84 -4.28
CA ASP A 66 -5.13 -12.27 -5.13
C ASP A 66 -4.53 -11.20 -6.05
N LEU A 67 -4.53 -11.47 -7.35
CA LEU A 67 -4.07 -10.53 -8.38
C LEU A 67 -5.20 -9.66 -8.96
N GLY A 68 -6.42 -9.82 -8.45
CA GLY A 68 -7.62 -9.22 -9.01
C GLY A 68 -8.13 -9.94 -10.26
N ALA A 69 -9.16 -9.39 -10.90
CA ALA A 69 -9.71 -9.90 -12.16
C ALA A 69 -9.99 -11.43 -12.18
N CYS A 70 -10.34 -12.02 -11.04
CA CYS A 70 -10.59 -13.45 -10.85
C CYS A 70 -9.34 -14.36 -10.87
N GLU A 71 -8.15 -13.80 -10.76
CA GLU A 71 -6.91 -14.54 -10.66
C GLU A 71 -6.42 -14.62 -9.21
N ASN A 72 -6.25 -15.83 -8.71
CA ASN A 72 -5.70 -16.12 -7.39
C ASN A 72 -4.62 -17.20 -7.55
N ILE A 73 -3.41 -16.88 -7.13
CA ILE A 73 -2.27 -17.81 -7.21
C ILE A 73 -2.11 -18.50 -5.86
N ALA A 74 -2.23 -19.81 -5.83
CA ALA A 74 -2.02 -20.57 -4.61
C ALA A 74 -0.57 -20.45 -4.13
N LEU A 75 -0.35 -20.40 -2.82
CA LEU A 75 1.00 -20.29 -2.27
C LEU A 75 1.88 -21.49 -2.64
N ALA A 76 1.28 -22.68 -2.85
CA ALA A 76 1.97 -23.86 -3.33
C ALA A 76 2.54 -23.68 -4.76
N ASP A 77 1.85 -22.91 -5.62
CA ASP A 77 2.32 -22.60 -6.97
C ASP A 77 3.54 -21.65 -6.95
N LEU A 78 3.75 -20.97 -5.85
CA LEU A 78 4.95 -20.15 -5.57
C LEU A 78 6.06 -20.97 -4.90
N GLY A 79 5.88 -22.27 -4.72
CA GLY A 79 6.87 -23.18 -4.14
C GLY A 79 6.86 -23.24 -2.60
N LEU A 80 5.87 -22.66 -1.93
CA LEU A 80 5.71 -22.76 -0.48
C LEU A 80 5.10 -24.11 -0.10
N THR A 81 5.70 -24.77 0.87
CA THR A 81 5.24 -26.06 1.39
C THR A 81 4.28 -25.88 2.57
N ASP A 82 3.54 -26.96 2.92
CA ASP A 82 2.71 -26.97 4.15
C ASP A 82 3.52 -26.70 5.41
N ALA A 83 4.78 -27.13 5.45
CA ALA A 83 5.69 -26.85 6.56
C ALA A 83 6.01 -25.36 6.67
N ASP A 84 6.32 -24.70 5.53
CA ASP A 84 6.54 -23.24 5.49
C ASP A 84 5.32 -22.48 5.97
N LEU A 85 4.12 -22.92 5.57
CA LEU A 85 2.86 -22.30 5.98
C LEU A 85 2.59 -22.54 7.49
N ALA A 86 2.88 -23.73 8.01
CA ALA A 86 2.71 -24.04 9.42
C ALA A 86 3.61 -23.16 10.33
N ASP A 87 4.83 -22.88 9.87
CA ASP A 87 5.79 -22.06 10.61
C ASP A 87 5.56 -20.53 10.40
N THR A 88 4.65 -20.14 9.52
CA THR A 88 4.36 -18.74 9.17
C THR A 88 2.87 -18.43 9.29
N LEU A 89 2.14 -18.37 8.18
CA LEU A 89 0.75 -17.92 8.12
C LEU A 89 -0.23 -18.77 8.95
N LEU A 90 0.04 -20.07 9.10
CA LEU A 90 -0.78 -20.98 9.88
C LEU A 90 -0.27 -21.16 11.32
N HIS A 91 0.83 -20.50 11.71
CA HIS A 91 1.29 -20.52 13.09
C HIS A 91 0.19 -19.99 14.04
N PRO A 92 -0.09 -20.65 15.18
CA PRO A 92 -1.20 -20.26 16.06
C PRO A 92 -1.17 -18.80 16.51
N GLU A 93 0.01 -18.25 16.78
CA GLU A 93 0.16 -16.84 17.17
C GLU A 93 -0.20 -15.88 16.03
N VAL A 94 0.18 -16.20 14.77
CA VAL A 94 -0.17 -15.39 13.59
C VAL A 94 -1.67 -15.44 13.34
N GLN A 95 -2.29 -16.62 13.51
CA GLN A 95 -3.74 -16.75 13.38
C GLN A 95 -4.48 -15.98 14.47
N ALA A 96 -4.02 -16.07 15.73
CA ALA A 96 -4.60 -15.31 16.84
C ALA A 96 -4.45 -13.80 16.65
N PHE A 97 -3.27 -13.34 16.21
CA PHE A 97 -3.02 -11.94 15.88
C PHE A 97 -3.95 -11.45 14.77
N SER A 98 -4.04 -12.19 13.67
CA SER A 98 -4.93 -11.87 12.55
C SER A 98 -6.41 -11.79 13.01
N ALA A 99 -6.87 -12.78 13.76
CA ALA A 99 -8.23 -12.80 14.31
C ALA A 99 -8.53 -11.60 15.24
N ALA A 100 -7.55 -11.18 16.03
CA ALA A 100 -7.70 -10.05 16.95
C ALA A 100 -7.72 -8.69 16.26
N HIS A 101 -6.99 -8.52 15.14
CA HIS A 101 -6.75 -7.21 14.54
C HIS A 101 -7.41 -6.98 13.17
N SER A 102 -7.96 -8.00 12.52
CA SER A 102 -8.66 -7.86 11.24
C SER A 102 -10.17 -8.11 11.35
N THR A 103 -10.84 -7.36 12.20
CA THR A 103 -12.28 -7.46 12.45
C THR A 103 -13.04 -6.23 11.96
N GLY A 104 -14.33 -6.39 11.62
CA GLY A 104 -15.18 -5.27 11.24
C GLY A 104 -15.26 -4.18 12.32
N ALA A 105 -15.18 -4.55 13.62
CA ALA A 105 -15.16 -3.58 14.72
C ALA A 105 -13.90 -2.70 14.66
N ILE A 106 -12.72 -3.28 14.46
CA ILE A 106 -11.45 -2.55 14.33
C ILE A 106 -11.51 -1.59 13.13
N TYR A 107 -12.00 -2.04 11.98
CA TYR A 107 -12.14 -1.18 10.80
C TYR A 107 -13.10 -0.02 11.03
N LEU A 108 -14.21 -0.26 11.73
CA LEU A 108 -15.16 0.79 12.10
C LEU A 108 -14.51 1.82 13.04
N GLU A 109 -13.76 1.38 14.04
CA GLU A 109 -13.02 2.27 14.95
C GLU A 109 -12.00 3.13 14.21
N ILE A 110 -11.23 2.54 13.26
CA ILE A 110 -10.28 3.26 12.40
C ILE A 110 -11.02 4.30 11.55
N ALA A 111 -12.12 3.92 10.91
CA ALA A 111 -12.93 4.81 10.08
C ALA A 111 -13.54 5.97 10.88
N GLN A 112 -14.06 5.69 12.08
CA GLN A 112 -14.59 6.72 12.99
C GLN A 112 -13.49 7.69 13.43
N HIS A 113 -12.31 7.19 13.79
CA HIS A 113 -11.19 8.04 14.16
C HIS A 113 -10.76 8.93 12.98
N ALA A 114 -10.60 8.35 11.79
CA ALA A 114 -10.24 9.10 10.59
C ALA A 114 -11.25 10.20 10.26
N ARG A 115 -12.55 9.93 10.42
CA ARG A 115 -13.61 10.91 10.23
C ARG A 115 -13.56 12.04 11.25
N ASP A 116 -13.38 11.72 12.53
CA ASP A 116 -13.56 12.66 13.65
C ASP A 116 -12.27 13.42 14.00
N LYS A 117 -11.09 12.82 13.75
CA LYS A 117 -9.79 13.32 14.18
C LYS A 117 -8.73 13.40 13.06
N GLY A 118 -9.09 12.93 11.84
CA GLY A 118 -8.16 12.85 10.72
C GLY A 118 -7.34 11.56 10.69
N PHE A 119 -6.34 11.52 9.80
CA PHE A 119 -5.61 10.31 9.44
C PHE A 119 -4.38 10.00 10.31
N GLY A 120 -4.27 10.64 11.46
CA GLY A 120 -3.14 10.44 12.36
C GLY A 120 -1.91 11.28 12.01
N ASN A 121 -0.80 10.97 12.65
CA ASN A 121 0.47 11.66 12.44
C ASN A 121 1.26 10.96 11.31
N LEU A 122 1.63 11.70 10.29
CA LEU A 122 2.42 11.17 9.16
C LEU A 122 3.87 10.84 9.56
N GLY A 123 4.40 11.47 10.62
CA GLY A 123 5.75 11.26 11.11
C GLY A 123 6.81 11.75 10.11
N LEU A 124 6.54 12.85 9.44
CA LEU A 124 7.49 13.39 8.47
C LEU A 124 8.73 14.01 9.16
N ASP A 125 8.58 14.59 10.35
CA ASP A 125 9.65 15.15 11.19
C ASP A 125 10.65 16.06 10.41
N ASP A 126 10.19 16.68 9.31
CA ASP A 126 10.96 17.50 8.39
C ASP A 126 10.10 18.69 7.93
N GLU A 127 10.52 19.91 8.28
CA GLU A 127 9.77 21.13 7.96
C GLU A 127 9.62 21.36 6.45
N MET A 128 10.62 20.99 5.65
CA MET A 128 10.57 21.14 4.20
C MET A 128 9.55 20.18 3.59
N LEU A 129 9.52 18.92 4.04
CA LEU A 129 8.51 17.95 3.59
C LEU A 129 7.10 18.37 3.99
N GLU A 130 6.91 18.92 5.18
CA GLU A 130 5.62 19.47 5.63
C GLU A 130 5.20 20.67 4.79
N GLU A 131 6.13 21.57 4.42
CA GLU A 131 5.83 22.71 3.55
C GLU A 131 5.43 22.24 2.15
N ILE A 132 6.20 21.31 1.54
CA ILE A 132 5.88 20.71 0.24
C ILE A 132 4.49 20.08 0.29
N ARG A 133 4.20 19.26 1.29
CA ARG A 133 2.89 18.64 1.48
C ARG A 133 1.78 19.70 1.57
N GLY A 134 2.02 20.76 2.33
CA GLY A 134 1.07 21.85 2.48
C GLY A 134 0.78 22.58 1.16
N GLN A 135 1.80 22.81 0.34
CA GLN A 135 1.64 23.41 -0.99
C GLN A 135 0.82 22.53 -1.93
N PHE A 136 1.10 21.22 -1.97
CA PHE A 136 0.33 20.28 -2.78
C PHE A 136 -1.11 20.13 -2.29
N ALA A 137 -1.34 20.06 -0.99
CA ALA A 137 -2.69 20.03 -0.43
C ALA A 137 -3.49 21.28 -0.85
N LYS A 138 -2.90 22.47 -0.70
CA LYS A 138 -3.52 23.74 -1.11
C LYS A 138 -3.83 23.77 -2.62
N PHE A 139 -2.90 23.30 -3.45
CA PHE A 139 -3.13 23.19 -4.89
C PHE A 139 -4.28 22.24 -5.20
N SER A 140 -4.29 21.07 -4.59
CA SER A 140 -5.37 20.09 -4.74
C SER A 140 -6.73 20.68 -4.36
N ASP A 141 -6.84 21.28 -3.17
CA ASP A 141 -8.08 21.87 -2.68
C ASP A 141 -8.61 23.00 -3.56
N GLN A 142 -7.73 23.83 -4.06
CA GLN A 142 -8.11 25.04 -4.80
C GLN A 142 -8.31 24.81 -6.29
N LYS A 143 -7.60 23.87 -6.89
CA LYS A 143 -7.53 23.70 -8.34
C LYS A 143 -8.06 22.35 -8.81
N VAL A 144 -7.77 21.26 -8.13
CA VAL A 144 -8.12 19.92 -8.58
C VAL A 144 -9.51 19.49 -8.08
N ILE A 145 -9.74 19.55 -6.78
CA ILE A 145 -11.01 19.10 -6.17
C ILE A 145 -12.25 19.76 -6.79
N PRO A 146 -12.27 21.08 -7.06
CA PRO A 146 -13.45 21.72 -7.62
C PRO A 146 -13.90 21.21 -9.00
N ILE A 147 -12.97 20.67 -9.79
CA ILE A 147 -13.24 20.20 -11.15
C ILE A 147 -13.22 18.67 -11.28
N ALA A 148 -12.65 17.96 -10.32
CA ALA A 148 -12.38 16.51 -10.43
C ALA A 148 -13.63 15.69 -10.75
N GLN A 149 -14.78 15.99 -10.12
CA GLN A 149 -16.04 15.30 -10.35
C GLN A 149 -16.60 15.55 -11.74
N ASP A 150 -16.47 16.77 -12.25
CA ASP A 150 -16.96 17.13 -13.59
C ASP A 150 -16.09 16.47 -14.67
N VAL A 151 -14.76 16.53 -14.52
CA VAL A 151 -13.81 15.86 -15.41
C VAL A 151 -14.09 14.36 -15.46
N HIS A 152 -14.23 13.71 -14.29
CA HIS A 152 -14.46 12.27 -14.21
C HIS A 152 -15.81 11.85 -14.80
N ARG A 153 -16.90 12.53 -14.44
CA ARG A 153 -18.26 12.14 -14.87
C ARG A 153 -18.52 12.39 -16.34
N GLN A 154 -17.83 13.33 -16.96
CA GLN A 154 -18.01 13.70 -18.35
C GLN A 154 -16.91 13.12 -19.26
N ASP A 155 -16.04 12.27 -18.73
CA ASP A 155 -14.92 11.66 -19.43
C ASP A 155 -14.07 12.72 -20.17
N LYS A 156 -13.82 13.85 -19.50
CA LYS A 156 -13.01 14.94 -20.02
C LYS A 156 -11.52 14.67 -19.83
N LEU A 157 -10.71 15.22 -20.71
CA LEU A 157 -9.28 15.33 -20.47
C LEU A 157 -8.99 16.28 -19.31
N ILE A 158 -7.91 16.03 -18.58
CA ILE A 158 -7.41 16.96 -17.57
C ILE A 158 -7.08 18.30 -18.28
N PRO A 159 -7.57 19.44 -17.78
CA PRO A 159 -7.27 20.73 -18.35
C PRO A 159 -5.76 21.01 -18.39
N MET A 160 -5.26 21.58 -19.49
CA MET A 160 -3.83 21.85 -19.66
C MET A 160 -3.27 22.81 -18.62
N ASP A 161 -4.05 23.78 -18.18
CA ASP A 161 -3.66 24.74 -17.15
C ASP A 161 -3.39 24.06 -15.78
N ILE A 162 -4.05 22.94 -15.48
CA ILE A 162 -3.75 22.11 -14.32
C ILE A 162 -2.38 21.45 -14.49
N LEU A 163 -2.11 20.87 -15.65
CA LEU A 163 -0.82 20.20 -15.93
C LEU A 163 0.35 21.20 -15.92
N GLU A 164 0.15 22.40 -16.46
CA GLU A 164 1.12 23.49 -16.43
C GLU A 164 1.44 23.92 -14.99
N GLN A 165 0.42 24.14 -14.16
CA GLN A 165 0.60 24.47 -12.75
C GLN A 165 1.28 23.33 -11.96
N MET A 166 1.00 22.06 -12.27
CA MET A 166 1.71 20.92 -11.67
C MET A 166 3.19 20.92 -12.07
N ALA A 167 3.51 21.26 -13.32
CA ALA A 167 4.89 21.38 -13.77
C ALA A 167 5.63 22.52 -13.05
N GLU A 168 4.98 23.68 -12.88
CA GLU A 168 5.53 24.82 -12.12
C GLU A 168 5.79 24.48 -10.65
N LEU A 169 4.96 23.62 -10.05
CA LEU A 169 5.15 23.10 -8.69
C LEU A 169 6.23 22.02 -8.60
N GLY A 170 6.82 21.59 -9.72
CA GLY A 170 7.85 20.57 -9.76
C GLY A 170 7.35 19.13 -9.56
N VAL A 171 6.02 18.88 -9.66
CA VAL A 171 5.44 17.53 -9.43
C VAL A 171 6.12 16.46 -10.25
N PHE A 172 6.42 16.73 -11.51
CA PHE A 172 7.00 15.75 -12.43
C PHE A 172 8.49 15.48 -12.18
N GLY A 173 9.15 16.29 -11.34
CA GLY A 173 10.55 16.12 -10.97
C GLY A 173 10.76 15.36 -9.64
N LEU A 174 9.73 15.15 -8.82
CA LEU A 174 9.86 14.61 -7.46
C LEU A 174 10.49 13.22 -7.36
N THR A 175 10.43 12.43 -8.44
CA THR A 175 10.98 11.06 -8.49
C THR A 175 12.26 10.96 -9.30
N ILE A 176 12.78 12.07 -9.81
CA ILE A 176 14.02 12.11 -10.59
C ILE A 176 15.18 12.36 -9.61
N PRO A 177 16.16 11.45 -9.49
CA PRO A 177 17.32 11.68 -8.65
C PRO A 177 18.10 12.91 -9.12
N GLU A 178 18.66 13.67 -8.20
CA GLU A 178 19.68 14.68 -8.51
C GLU A 178 20.95 13.94 -8.99
N GLU A 179 21.57 14.42 -10.08
CA GLU A 179 22.82 13.86 -10.63
C GLU A 179 24.03 14.18 -9.75
#